data_2bc7c32236135602d56fce3f8a5311ad
#
_entry.id   2bc7c32236135602d56fce3f8a5311ad
#
_cell.length_a   1.000
_cell.length_b   1.000
_cell.length_c   1.000
_cell.angle_alpha   90.00
_cell.angle_beta   90.00
_cell.angle_gamma   90.00
#
_symmetry.space_group_name_H-M   'P 1'
#
loop_
_entity.id
_entity.type
_entity.pdbx_description
1 polymer ?
#
loop_
_entity_poly.entity_id
_entity_poly.type
_entity_poly.pdbx_seq_one_letter_code
_entity_poly.pdbx_strand_id
1 'polypeptide(L)'
;MSKIQVKASTLLAPLPAVMVSLGSMQNSNIITVAWTGVICSDPPRMYVSVRHERHSYQMLLDKREFVINLTSEKLLAACDWCGIRSGRDFDKFAEMNLVKISAPNLDDCPMIEQSPLCIECKVFDVLNLGSHDMFLADVVAVHADESIMDEQGKIDYQKANLVCYQHGDYYRIGKKLGRFGFAAQKKFIAKHGKGFGVDVSCAALAHRKPSKKSGK
;
A
#
# COMPACT_ATOMS: atom_id res chain seq x y z
N MET A 1 -18.61 24.64 5.91
CA MET A 1 -18.27 23.90 4.65
C MET A 1 -19.50 23.14 4.21
N SER A 2 -19.89 23.29 2.94
CA SER A 2 -20.99 22.54 2.34
C SER A 2 -20.41 21.31 1.60
N LYS A 3 -21.07 20.17 1.68
CA LYS A 3 -20.75 18.96 0.91
C LYS A 3 -21.79 18.79 -0.20
N ILE A 4 -21.34 18.39 -1.37
CA ILE A 4 -22.20 18.00 -2.48
C ILE A 4 -22.16 16.47 -2.64
N GLN A 5 -23.29 15.89 -3.02
CA GLN A 5 -23.36 14.49 -3.36
C GLN A 5 -22.79 14.27 -4.77
N VAL A 6 -21.89 13.30 -4.92
CA VAL A 6 -21.39 12.82 -6.22
C VAL A 6 -21.84 11.39 -6.45
N LYS A 7 -21.73 10.92 -7.71
CA LYS A 7 -22.05 9.52 -8.06
C LYS A 7 -21.20 8.55 -7.23
N ALA A 8 -21.82 7.46 -6.76
CA ALA A 8 -21.11 6.40 -6.06
C ALA A 8 -19.97 5.84 -6.92
N SER A 9 -18.76 5.84 -6.38
CA SER A 9 -17.55 5.34 -7.04
C SER A 9 -16.44 5.04 -6.01
N THR A 10 -15.34 4.47 -6.48
CA THR A 10 -14.22 4.02 -5.64
C THR A 10 -13.22 5.16 -5.36
N LEU A 11 -13.67 6.27 -4.78
CA LEU A 11 -12.88 7.49 -4.60
C LEU A 11 -12.01 7.52 -3.32
N LEU A 12 -11.61 6.36 -2.81
CA LEU A 12 -10.66 6.32 -1.70
C LEU A 12 -9.29 6.83 -2.18
N ALA A 13 -8.73 7.80 -1.48
CA ALA A 13 -7.39 8.35 -1.76
C ALA A 13 -6.74 8.85 -0.45
N PRO A 14 -5.40 8.86 -0.33
CA PRO A 14 -4.43 8.31 -1.28
C PRO A 14 -4.40 6.79 -1.24
N LEU A 15 -4.07 6.15 -2.38
CA LEU A 15 -3.84 4.72 -2.50
C LEU A 15 -2.35 4.44 -2.70
N PRO A 16 -1.83 3.29 -2.28
CA PRO A 16 -0.50 2.88 -2.71
C PRO A 16 -0.50 2.64 -4.23
N ALA A 17 0.64 2.87 -4.88
CA ALA A 17 0.90 2.36 -6.22
C ALA A 17 2.06 1.37 -6.08
N VAL A 18 1.80 0.08 -6.28
CA VAL A 18 2.82 -0.95 -6.09
C VAL A 18 3.00 -1.79 -7.36
N MET A 19 4.21 -2.28 -7.56
CA MET A 19 4.49 -3.28 -8.58
C MET A 19 4.42 -4.67 -7.95
N VAL A 20 3.49 -5.49 -8.41
CA VAL A 20 3.36 -6.88 -7.96
C VAL A 20 4.08 -7.76 -8.97
N SER A 21 5.19 -8.37 -8.55
CA SER A 21 5.92 -9.38 -9.32
C SER A 21 5.45 -10.77 -8.95
N LEU A 22 5.40 -11.66 -9.93
CA LEU A 22 4.82 -13.00 -9.79
C LEU A 22 5.32 -13.94 -10.90
N GLY A 23 5.02 -15.22 -10.75
CA GLY A 23 5.47 -16.27 -11.66
C GLY A 23 6.74 -16.93 -11.17
N SER A 24 7.68 -17.24 -12.09
CA SER A 24 8.99 -17.81 -11.77
C SER A 24 10.12 -16.91 -12.27
N MET A 25 11.35 -17.17 -11.86
CA MET A 25 12.51 -16.42 -12.37
C MET A 25 12.63 -16.49 -13.90
N GLN A 26 12.17 -17.57 -14.51
CA GLN A 26 12.20 -17.76 -15.98
C GLN A 26 10.95 -17.19 -16.66
N ASN A 27 9.76 -17.39 -16.06
CA ASN A 27 8.49 -16.92 -16.60
C ASN A 27 7.79 -16.02 -15.61
N SER A 28 8.21 -14.76 -15.58
CA SER A 28 7.77 -13.76 -14.63
C SER A 28 6.95 -12.65 -15.28
N ASN A 29 6.13 -12.00 -14.50
CA ASN A 29 5.44 -10.80 -14.91
C ASN A 29 5.40 -9.77 -13.77
N ILE A 30 5.08 -8.52 -14.13
CA ILE A 30 4.80 -7.43 -13.20
C ILE A 30 3.43 -6.85 -13.53
N ILE A 31 2.62 -6.61 -12.50
CA ILE A 31 1.38 -5.84 -12.63
C ILE A 31 1.38 -4.70 -11.62
N THR A 32 0.98 -3.51 -12.06
CA THR A 32 0.78 -2.37 -11.16
C THR A 32 -0.59 -2.45 -10.54
N VAL A 33 -0.63 -2.36 -9.21
CA VAL A 33 -1.85 -2.47 -8.41
C VAL A 33 -1.94 -1.30 -7.45
N ALA A 34 -3.12 -0.65 -7.42
CA ALA A 34 -3.50 0.31 -6.39
C ALA A 34 -4.56 -0.29 -5.43
N TRP A 35 -5.24 -1.34 -5.83
CA TRP A 35 -6.21 -2.08 -5.01
C TRP A 35 -5.50 -3.14 -4.16
N THR A 36 -4.75 -2.68 -3.16
CA THR A 36 -3.98 -3.50 -2.21
C THR A 36 -3.97 -2.84 -0.84
N GLY A 37 -3.78 -3.63 0.20
CA GLY A 37 -3.71 -3.11 1.56
C GLY A 37 -3.45 -4.18 2.60
N VAL A 38 -3.31 -3.72 3.85
CA VAL A 38 -3.18 -4.58 5.02
C VAL A 38 -4.56 -5.04 5.48
N ILE A 39 -4.72 -6.33 5.78
CA ILE A 39 -5.96 -6.92 6.29
C ILE A 39 -5.86 -7.16 7.78
N CYS A 40 -4.76 -7.76 8.23
CA CYS A 40 -4.55 -8.21 9.60
C CYS A 40 -3.08 -8.01 9.99
N SER A 41 -2.82 -7.75 11.26
CA SER A 41 -1.47 -7.56 11.80
C SER A 41 -0.92 -8.80 12.51
N ASP A 42 -1.80 -9.67 13.00
CA ASP A 42 -1.44 -10.92 13.66
C ASP A 42 -2.48 -12.01 13.34
N PRO A 43 -2.15 -12.95 12.45
CA PRO A 43 -0.94 -13.01 11.62
C PRO A 43 -0.89 -11.86 10.59
N PRO A 44 0.31 -11.47 10.12
CA PRO A 44 0.45 -10.39 9.14
C PRO A 44 -0.12 -10.82 7.79
N ARG A 45 -1.14 -10.08 7.30
CA ARG A 45 -1.87 -10.40 6.07
C ARG A 45 -2.12 -9.18 5.22
N MET A 46 -2.02 -9.38 3.92
CA MET A 46 -2.28 -8.38 2.90
C MET A 46 -3.15 -8.95 1.78
N TYR A 47 -3.62 -8.10 0.89
CA TYR A 47 -4.33 -8.51 -0.31
C TYR A 47 -3.84 -7.75 -1.53
N VAL A 48 -4.07 -8.35 -2.69
CA VAL A 48 -4.08 -7.66 -3.98
C VAL A 48 -5.39 -8.00 -4.69
N SER A 49 -6.05 -7.01 -5.31
CA SER A 49 -7.29 -7.23 -6.05
C SER A 49 -7.02 -7.02 -7.54
N VAL A 50 -7.25 -8.07 -8.32
CA VAL A 50 -6.85 -8.13 -9.74
C VAL A 50 -8.04 -8.48 -10.61
N ARG A 51 -8.16 -7.79 -11.74
CA ARG A 51 -9.20 -8.05 -12.74
C ARG A 51 -8.91 -9.32 -13.52
N HIS A 52 -9.96 -10.07 -13.85
CA HIS A 52 -9.88 -11.38 -14.53
C HIS A 52 -9.16 -11.33 -15.89
N GLU A 53 -9.32 -10.23 -16.65
CA GLU A 53 -8.71 -10.06 -17.97
C GLU A 53 -7.19 -9.78 -17.94
N ARG A 54 -6.63 -9.46 -16.76
CA ARG A 54 -5.18 -9.20 -16.65
C ARG A 54 -4.38 -10.48 -16.84
N HIS A 55 -3.30 -10.39 -17.60
CA HIS A 55 -2.38 -11.53 -17.79
C HIS A 55 -1.88 -12.15 -16.48
N SER A 56 -1.62 -11.32 -15.47
CA SER A 56 -1.19 -11.75 -14.14
C SER A 56 -2.24 -12.56 -13.37
N TYR A 57 -3.53 -12.47 -13.74
CA TYR A 57 -4.60 -13.10 -13.00
C TYR A 57 -4.45 -14.62 -12.94
N GLN A 58 -4.28 -15.26 -14.11
CA GLN A 58 -4.09 -16.73 -14.18
C GLN A 58 -2.80 -17.16 -13.48
N MET A 59 -1.71 -16.40 -13.66
CA MET A 59 -0.44 -16.68 -12.99
C MET A 59 -0.56 -16.66 -11.45
N LEU A 60 -1.38 -15.73 -10.90
CA LEU A 60 -1.67 -15.67 -9.47
C LEU A 60 -2.50 -16.87 -8.99
N LEU A 61 -3.47 -17.33 -9.78
CA LEU A 61 -4.25 -18.54 -9.46
C LEU A 61 -3.37 -19.78 -9.42
N ASP A 62 -2.47 -19.90 -10.40
CA ASP A 62 -1.63 -21.10 -10.58
C ASP A 62 -0.53 -21.20 -9.51
N LYS A 63 0.20 -20.09 -9.28
CA LYS A 63 1.35 -20.07 -8.38
C LYS A 63 0.98 -19.75 -6.93
N ARG A 64 -0.07 -18.99 -6.70
CA ARG A 64 -0.52 -18.56 -5.37
C ARG A 64 0.58 -17.86 -4.54
N GLU A 65 1.52 -17.25 -5.22
CA GLU A 65 2.63 -16.50 -4.63
C GLU A 65 2.88 -15.22 -5.41
N PHE A 66 3.26 -14.18 -4.71
CA PHE A 66 3.64 -12.91 -5.32
C PHE A 66 4.49 -12.06 -4.36
N VAL A 67 5.16 -11.06 -4.92
CA VAL A 67 5.87 -10.05 -4.13
C VAL A 67 5.27 -8.68 -4.40
N ILE A 68 4.94 -7.95 -3.33
CA ILE A 68 4.58 -6.52 -3.40
C ILE A 68 5.87 -5.72 -3.31
N ASN A 69 6.24 -5.04 -4.40
CA ASN A 69 7.40 -4.16 -4.46
C ASN A 69 6.92 -2.71 -4.37
N LEU A 70 7.32 -1.97 -3.32
CA LEU A 70 6.92 -0.58 -3.15
C LEU A 70 7.59 0.31 -4.20
N THR A 71 6.82 1.25 -4.72
CA THR A 71 7.28 2.15 -5.78
C THR A 71 7.85 3.44 -5.20
N SER A 72 9.13 3.67 -5.42
CA SER A 72 9.78 4.96 -5.19
C SER A 72 9.57 5.89 -6.40
N GLU A 73 9.89 7.18 -6.24
CA GLU A 73 9.87 8.14 -7.35
C GLU A 73 10.73 7.69 -8.54
N LYS A 74 11.87 7.03 -8.28
CA LYS A 74 12.76 6.51 -9.33
C LYS A 74 12.11 5.39 -10.15
N LEU A 75 11.21 4.65 -9.54
CA LEU A 75 10.49 3.53 -10.17
C LEU A 75 9.14 3.93 -10.78
N LEU A 76 8.74 5.21 -10.66
CA LEU A 76 7.40 5.66 -11.09
C LEU A 76 7.12 5.37 -12.55
N ALA A 77 8.07 5.64 -13.46
CA ALA A 77 7.89 5.37 -14.89
C ALA A 77 7.68 3.87 -15.16
N ALA A 78 8.45 3.00 -14.48
CA ALA A 78 8.29 1.55 -14.58
C ALA A 78 6.94 1.09 -14.01
N CYS A 79 6.52 1.66 -12.88
CA CYS A 79 5.24 1.36 -12.25
C CYS A 79 4.07 1.69 -13.20
N ASP A 80 4.04 2.88 -13.77
CA ASP A 80 3.00 3.30 -14.70
C ASP A 80 2.99 2.43 -15.96
N TRP A 81 4.13 2.24 -16.60
CA TRP A 81 4.27 1.44 -17.82
C TRP A 81 3.82 -0.02 -17.60
N CYS A 82 4.24 -0.65 -16.50
CA CYS A 82 3.83 -2.01 -16.15
C CYS A 82 2.32 -2.15 -15.89
N GLY A 83 1.64 -1.08 -15.49
CA GLY A 83 0.19 -1.03 -15.32
C GLY A 83 -0.59 -1.00 -16.65
N ILE A 84 0.00 -0.42 -17.70
CA ILE A 84 -0.64 -0.21 -19.00
C ILE A 84 -0.35 -1.35 -19.97
N ARG A 85 0.91 -1.81 -20.05
CA ARG A 85 1.34 -2.85 -21.00
C ARG A 85 1.03 -4.25 -20.48
N SER A 86 0.74 -5.16 -21.42
CA SER A 86 0.46 -6.55 -21.10
C SER A 86 1.75 -7.40 -21.07
N GLY A 87 1.88 -8.29 -20.07
CA GLY A 87 2.95 -9.29 -20.04
C GLY A 87 2.80 -10.40 -21.09
N ARG A 88 1.69 -10.42 -21.87
CA ARG A 88 1.58 -11.29 -23.05
C ARG A 88 2.46 -10.81 -24.18
N ASP A 89 2.70 -9.51 -24.25
CA ASP A 89 3.36 -8.85 -25.40
C ASP A 89 4.78 -8.40 -25.06
N PHE A 90 5.11 -8.24 -23.75
CA PHE A 90 6.36 -7.64 -23.31
C PHE A 90 6.94 -8.36 -22.08
N ASP A 91 8.26 -8.58 -22.08
CA ASP A 91 9.02 -8.86 -20.84
C ASP A 91 9.22 -7.55 -20.08
N LYS A 92 8.40 -7.32 -19.08
CA LYS A 92 8.38 -6.05 -18.34
C LYS A 92 9.64 -5.79 -17.50
N PHE A 93 10.34 -6.84 -17.09
CA PHE A 93 11.62 -6.68 -16.41
C PHE A 93 12.68 -6.16 -17.39
N ALA A 94 12.76 -6.75 -18.59
CA ALA A 94 13.71 -6.33 -19.62
C ALA A 94 13.40 -4.91 -20.14
N GLU A 95 12.14 -4.65 -20.51
CA GLU A 95 11.71 -3.36 -21.07
C GLU A 95 11.96 -2.17 -20.13
N MET A 96 11.80 -2.39 -18.83
CA MET A 96 11.96 -1.32 -17.83
C MET A 96 13.32 -1.38 -17.10
N ASN A 97 14.27 -2.21 -17.57
CA ASN A 97 15.58 -2.41 -16.97
C ASN A 97 15.50 -2.72 -15.47
N LEU A 98 14.53 -3.56 -15.09
CA LEU A 98 14.37 -4.01 -13.71
C LEU A 98 15.14 -5.30 -13.50
N VAL A 99 15.92 -5.36 -12.42
CA VAL A 99 16.70 -6.54 -12.07
C VAL A 99 15.85 -7.51 -11.25
N LYS A 100 15.74 -8.74 -11.75
CA LYS A 100 15.10 -9.83 -11.02
C LYS A 100 16.06 -10.39 -9.98
N ILE A 101 15.62 -10.46 -8.74
CA ILE A 101 16.27 -11.23 -7.68
C ILE A 101 15.26 -12.21 -7.09
N SER A 102 15.73 -13.38 -6.63
CA SER A 102 14.87 -14.41 -6.06
C SER A 102 14.29 -13.97 -4.74
N ALA A 103 13.01 -14.26 -4.52
CA ALA A 103 12.32 -14.14 -3.24
C ALA A 103 12.57 -15.42 -2.41
N PRO A 104 13.43 -15.39 -1.38
CA PRO A 104 13.98 -16.62 -0.77
C PRO A 104 12.97 -17.45 0.03
N ASN A 105 11.81 -16.89 0.37
CA ASN A 105 10.75 -17.58 1.12
C ASN A 105 9.58 -18.04 0.24
N LEU A 106 9.68 -17.80 -1.09
CA LEU A 106 8.71 -18.23 -2.10
C LEU A 106 9.33 -19.27 -3.04
N ASP A 107 8.48 -19.98 -3.80
CA ASP A 107 8.92 -20.98 -4.76
C ASP A 107 9.24 -20.34 -6.12
N ASP A 108 10.49 -19.92 -6.29
CA ASP A 108 11.05 -19.33 -7.52
C ASP A 108 10.40 -17.99 -7.96
N CYS A 109 9.69 -17.30 -7.06
CA CYS A 109 9.06 -16.02 -7.35
C CYS A 109 10.10 -14.88 -7.40
N PRO A 110 10.05 -13.96 -8.39
CA PRO A 110 10.97 -12.83 -8.45
C PRO A 110 10.51 -11.67 -7.59
N MET A 111 11.46 -10.92 -7.04
CA MET A 111 11.28 -9.55 -6.55
C MET A 111 12.12 -8.56 -7.37
N ILE A 112 11.84 -7.27 -7.24
CA ILE A 112 12.50 -6.20 -7.99
C ILE A 112 13.62 -5.62 -7.11
N GLU A 113 14.89 -5.79 -7.51
CA GLU A 113 16.04 -5.32 -6.74
C GLU A 113 16.00 -3.82 -6.44
N GLN A 114 15.55 -3.00 -7.38
CA GLN A 114 15.51 -1.53 -7.24
C GLN A 114 14.37 -1.03 -6.32
N SER A 115 13.47 -1.92 -5.88
CA SER A 115 12.40 -1.53 -4.96
C SER A 115 12.96 -1.29 -3.55
N PRO A 116 12.61 -0.18 -2.90
CA PRO A 116 13.11 0.09 -1.55
C PRO A 116 12.57 -0.89 -0.49
N LEU A 117 11.46 -1.58 -0.79
CA LEU A 117 10.86 -2.55 0.11
C LEU A 117 10.05 -3.57 -0.68
N CYS A 118 10.35 -4.85 -0.46
CA CYS A 118 9.69 -5.98 -1.08
C CYS A 118 9.00 -6.83 0.00
N ILE A 119 7.75 -7.24 -0.23
CA ILE A 119 6.93 -8.01 0.71
C ILE A 119 6.53 -9.31 0.03
N GLU A 120 7.04 -10.44 0.53
CA GLU A 120 6.73 -11.78 0.04
C GLU A 120 5.39 -12.25 0.59
N CYS A 121 4.54 -12.75 -0.29
CA CYS A 121 3.16 -13.11 0.02
C CYS A 121 2.80 -14.49 -0.51
N LYS A 122 2.17 -15.33 0.33
CA LYS A 122 1.56 -16.63 -0.04
C LYS A 122 0.04 -16.54 0.07
N VAL A 123 -0.65 -16.80 -1.06
CA VAL A 123 -2.11 -16.72 -1.13
C VAL A 123 -2.74 -17.88 -0.37
N PHE A 124 -3.54 -17.59 0.64
CA PHE A 124 -4.31 -18.59 1.37
C PHE A 124 -5.77 -18.68 0.91
N ASP A 125 -6.34 -17.58 0.36
CA ASP A 125 -7.74 -17.55 -0.11
C ASP A 125 -7.93 -16.57 -1.26
N VAL A 126 -9.01 -16.73 -2.03
CA VAL A 126 -9.38 -15.86 -3.15
C VAL A 126 -10.88 -15.58 -3.09
N LEU A 127 -11.23 -14.29 -2.96
CA LEU A 127 -12.62 -13.85 -2.92
C LEU A 127 -13.05 -13.26 -4.27
N ASN A 128 -14.10 -13.82 -4.86
CA ASN A 128 -14.72 -13.25 -6.05
C ASN A 128 -15.59 -12.03 -5.67
N LEU A 129 -15.27 -10.87 -6.25
CA LEU A 129 -15.93 -9.60 -5.97
C LEU A 129 -16.59 -8.98 -7.23
N GLY A 130 -16.83 -9.77 -8.25
CA GLY A 130 -17.43 -9.33 -9.53
C GLY A 130 -16.35 -9.02 -10.56
N SER A 131 -15.98 -7.75 -10.80
CA SER A 131 -14.96 -7.40 -11.81
C SER A 131 -13.52 -7.74 -11.39
N HIS A 132 -13.29 -8.01 -10.13
CA HIS A 132 -12.00 -8.35 -9.54
C HIS A 132 -12.15 -9.53 -8.61
N ASP A 133 -11.10 -10.34 -8.52
CA ASP A 133 -10.89 -11.23 -7.39
C ASP A 133 -9.85 -10.63 -6.45
N MET A 134 -10.10 -10.79 -5.14
CA MET A 134 -9.19 -10.40 -4.07
C MET A 134 -8.39 -11.61 -3.61
N PHE A 135 -7.10 -11.59 -3.88
CA PHE A 135 -6.14 -12.60 -3.43
C PHE A 135 -5.67 -12.23 -2.02
N LEU A 136 -6.13 -13.00 -1.03
CA LEU A 136 -5.77 -12.85 0.38
C LEU A 136 -4.49 -13.64 0.65
N ALA A 137 -3.48 -12.99 1.22
CA ALA A 137 -2.18 -13.61 1.39
C ALA A 137 -1.58 -13.38 2.78
N ASP A 138 -0.92 -14.41 3.29
CA ASP A 138 -0.02 -14.29 4.43
C ASP A 138 1.28 -13.62 4.00
N VAL A 139 1.77 -12.66 4.78
CA VAL A 139 3.09 -12.06 4.60
C VAL A 139 4.11 -13.00 5.22
N VAL A 140 5.00 -13.56 4.40
CA VAL A 140 6.00 -14.54 4.87
C VAL A 140 7.38 -13.93 5.11
N ALA A 141 7.71 -12.83 4.42
CA ALA A 141 8.93 -12.06 4.65
C ALA A 141 8.81 -10.62 4.13
N VAL A 142 9.67 -9.75 4.66
CA VAL A 142 9.82 -8.36 4.18
C VAL A 142 11.31 -8.06 4.03
N HIS A 143 11.70 -7.54 2.86
CA HIS A 143 13.05 -7.13 2.54
C HIS A 143 13.10 -5.63 2.35
N ALA A 144 13.95 -4.95 3.09
CA ALA A 144 14.16 -3.51 2.99
C ALA A 144 15.57 -3.21 2.51
N ASP A 145 15.71 -2.25 1.61
CA ASP A 145 17.01 -1.71 1.22
C ASP A 145 17.70 -1.06 2.43
N GLU A 146 18.98 -1.34 2.64
CA GLU A 146 19.73 -0.79 3.76
C GLU A 146 19.73 0.73 3.80
N SER A 147 19.66 1.39 2.65
CA SER A 147 19.65 2.86 2.54
C SER A 147 18.43 3.51 3.18
N ILE A 148 17.32 2.77 3.35
CA ILE A 148 16.12 3.26 4.01
C ILE A 148 16.06 2.88 5.50
N MET A 149 17.06 2.20 6.03
CA MET A 149 17.12 1.89 7.47
C MET A 149 17.68 3.09 8.26
N ASP A 150 17.18 3.26 9.48
CA ASP A 150 17.75 4.21 10.44
C ASP A 150 18.82 3.51 11.31
N GLU A 151 19.54 4.30 12.12
CA GLU A 151 20.60 3.81 13.00
C GLU A 151 20.09 2.82 14.07
N GLN A 152 18.79 2.77 14.32
CA GLN A 152 18.15 1.84 15.24
C GLN A 152 17.58 0.60 14.56
N GLY A 153 17.85 0.40 13.25
CA GLY A 153 17.35 -0.71 12.47
C GLY A 153 15.85 -0.64 12.13
N LYS A 154 15.25 0.57 12.12
CA LYS A 154 13.87 0.80 11.71
C LYS A 154 13.81 1.38 10.30
N ILE A 155 12.74 1.05 9.59
CA ILE A 155 12.49 1.59 8.25
C ILE A 155 12.14 3.08 8.34
N ASP A 156 12.92 3.91 7.64
CA ASP A 156 12.63 5.32 7.43
C ASP A 156 11.91 5.51 6.07
N TYR A 157 10.61 5.50 6.10
CA TYR A 157 9.78 5.68 4.89
C TYR A 157 9.99 7.04 4.19
N GLN A 158 10.57 8.04 4.84
CA GLN A 158 10.93 9.29 4.17
C GLN A 158 12.09 9.12 3.19
N LYS A 159 13.08 8.28 3.55
CA LYS A 159 14.20 7.94 2.67
C LYS A 159 13.76 7.09 1.47
N ALA A 160 12.70 6.30 1.61
CA ALA A 160 12.18 5.45 0.54
C ALA A 160 11.55 6.26 -0.62
N ASN A 161 11.24 7.54 -0.43
CA ASN A 161 10.65 8.43 -1.44
C ASN A 161 9.47 7.78 -2.18
N LEU A 162 8.54 7.19 -1.43
CA LEU A 162 7.41 6.47 -1.98
C LEU A 162 6.43 7.41 -2.67
N VAL A 163 5.72 6.86 -3.67
CA VAL A 163 4.63 7.53 -4.37
C VAL A 163 3.28 6.98 -3.94
N CYS A 164 2.23 7.78 -4.12
CA CYS A 164 0.85 7.35 -3.98
C CYS A 164 0.05 7.70 -5.22
N TYR A 165 -1.09 7.02 -5.40
CA TYR A 165 -1.99 7.17 -6.53
C TYR A 165 -3.32 7.80 -6.09
N GLN A 166 -3.84 8.73 -6.89
CA GLN A 166 -5.13 9.40 -6.65
C GLN A 166 -5.92 9.45 -7.97
N HIS A 167 -6.57 8.34 -8.32
CA HIS A 167 -7.56 8.25 -9.42
C HIS A 167 -7.12 8.89 -10.76
N GLY A 168 -5.93 8.58 -11.22
CA GLY A 168 -5.37 9.04 -12.50
C GLY A 168 -4.03 9.75 -12.37
N ASP A 169 -3.70 10.23 -11.16
CA ASP A 169 -2.48 10.98 -10.92
C ASP A 169 -1.61 10.31 -9.86
N TYR A 170 -0.30 10.48 -9.97
CA TYR A 170 0.67 10.04 -8.98
C TYR A 170 1.20 11.23 -8.20
N TYR A 171 1.38 11.05 -6.90
CA TYR A 171 1.87 12.09 -6.00
C TYR A 171 3.01 11.57 -5.13
N ARG A 172 3.88 12.49 -4.74
CA ARG A 172 4.90 12.25 -3.73
C ARG A 172 4.27 12.23 -2.35
N ILE A 173 4.71 11.32 -1.48
CA ILE A 173 4.40 11.37 -0.05
C ILE A 173 5.18 12.53 0.58
N GLY A 174 4.47 13.46 1.20
CA GLY A 174 5.04 14.66 1.79
C GLY A 174 5.82 14.43 3.09
N LYS A 175 6.16 15.54 3.77
CA LYS A 175 6.90 15.52 5.04
C LYS A 175 6.08 14.84 6.14
N LYS A 176 6.79 14.14 7.05
CA LYS A 176 6.22 13.57 8.26
C LYS A 176 5.54 14.65 9.11
N LEU A 177 4.28 14.47 9.40
CA LEU A 177 3.47 15.41 10.19
C LEU A 177 3.52 15.11 11.70
N GLY A 178 3.70 13.85 12.08
CA GLY A 178 3.73 13.45 13.48
C GLY A 178 3.96 11.95 13.66
N ARG A 179 4.02 11.50 14.91
CA ARG A 179 4.05 10.09 15.27
C ARG A 179 2.65 9.65 15.70
N PHE A 180 2.34 8.38 15.55
CA PHE A 180 1.10 7.82 16.08
C PHE A 180 0.93 8.19 17.56
N GLY A 181 -0.25 8.68 17.91
CA GLY A 181 -0.55 9.12 19.28
C GLY A 181 -0.02 10.52 19.66
N PHE A 182 0.64 11.27 18.75
CA PHE A 182 1.21 12.58 19.07
C PHE A 182 0.17 13.59 19.56
N ALA A 183 -1.05 13.55 19.03
CA ALA A 183 -2.14 14.46 19.40
C ALA A 183 -2.73 14.18 20.77
N ALA A 184 -2.54 12.96 21.33
CA ALA A 184 -3.00 12.58 22.66
C ALA A 184 -2.01 12.95 23.79
N GLN A 185 -0.83 13.44 23.47
CA GLN A 185 0.19 13.81 24.44
C GLN A 185 -0.16 15.14 25.12
N LYS A 186 -0.19 15.15 26.47
CA LYS A 186 -0.49 16.37 27.28
C LYS A 186 0.35 17.58 26.89
N LYS A 187 1.64 17.41 26.61
CA LYS A 187 2.54 18.49 26.17
C LYS A 187 2.15 19.09 24.82
N PHE A 188 1.65 18.26 23.89
CA PHE A 188 1.18 18.74 22.59
C PHE A 188 -0.08 19.58 22.75
N ILE A 189 -1.05 19.12 23.53
CA ILE A 189 -2.30 19.82 23.84
C ILE A 189 -2.03 21.17 24.51
N ALA A 190 -1.09 21.21 25.45
CA ALA A 190 -0.71 22.43 26.16
C ALA A 190 0.01 23.46 25.25
N LYS A 191 0.85 23.00 24.32
CA LYS A 191 1.67 23.87 23.46
C LYS A 191 0.91 24.41 22.23
N HIS A 192 0.03 23.62 21.66
CA HIS A 192 -0.59 23.93 20.38
C HIS A 192 -2.06 24.35 20.52
N GLY A 193 -2.59 24.23 21.74
CA GLY A 193 -3.92 24.70 22.13
C GLY A 193 -4.96 24.47 21.03
N LYS A 194 -5.65 24.97 20.41
CA LYS A 194 -6.71 24.81 19.40
C LYS A 194 -6.24 24.65 17.95
N GLY A 195 -4.98 24.40 17.64
CA GLY A 195 -4.46 24.79 16.38
C GLY A 195 -3.78 23.78 15.47
N PHE A 196 -4.46 22.75 15.01
CA PHE A 196 -4.10 22.09 13.75
C PHE A 196 -5.28 22.13 12.76
N GLY A 197 -5.83 23.34 12.52
CA GLY A 197 -6.86 23.52 11.50
C GLY A 197 -8.19 22.77 11.72
N VAL A 198 -8.30 22.02 12.83
CA VAL A 198 -9.56 21.43 13.27
C VAL A 198 -10.22 22.43 14.20
N ASP A 199 -11.39 22.92 13.84
CA ASP A 199 -12.19 23.73 14.75
C ASP A 199 -12.56 22.89 15.96
N VAL A 200 -11.90 23.14 17.11
CA VAL A 200 -12.05 22.36 18.35
C VAL A 200 -13.39 22.67 19.04
N SER A 201 -14.20 23.60 18.49
CA SER A 201 -15.55 23.86 18.98
C SER A 201 -16.43 22.61 18.96
N CYS A 202 -16.19 21.68 18.00
CA CYS A 202 -16.86 20.39 17.97
C CYS A 202 -16.35 19.39 19.01
N ALA A 203 -15.08 19.47 19.45
CA ALA A 203 -14.54 18.57 20.46
C ALA A 203 -15.01 18.94 21.89
N ALA A 204 -15.33 20.20 22.12
CA ALA A 204 -15.86 20.68 23.41
C ALA A 204 -17.27 20.14 23.70
N LEU A 205 -18.02 19.73 22.68
CA LEU A 205 -19.36 19.16 22.85
C LEU A 205 -19.34 17.68 23.26
N ALA A 206 -18.26 16.95 23.01
CA ALA A 206 -18.13 15.53 23.35
C ALA A 206 -17.86 15.27 24.85
N HIS A 207 -17.52 16.28 25.63
CA HIS A 207 -17.22 16.17 27.06
C HIS A 207 -18.29 16.74 28.00
N ARG A 208 -19.48 17.06 27.52
CA ARG A 208 -20.60 17.34 28.44
C ARG A 208 -21.03 16.03 29.12
N LYS A 209 -20.59 15.84 30.35
CA LYS A 209 -21.15 14.81 31.25
C LYS A 209 -22.67 14.99 31.28
N PRO A 210 -23.46 13.91 31.23
CA PRO A 210 -24.90 14.04 31.40
C PRO A 210 -25.17 14.66 32.76
N SER A 211 -25.92 15.75 32.79
CA SER A 211 -26.37 16.39 34.03
C SER A 211 -27.18 15.37 34.80
N LYS A 212 -26.76 15.10 36.03
CA LYS A 212 -27.56 14.32 36.98
C LYS A 212 -28.90 15.04 37.15
N LYS A 213 -29.98 14.44 36.63
CA LYS A 213 -31.32 14.87 37.01
C LYS A 213 -31.46 14.67 38.51
N SER A 214 -31.52 15.74 39.26
CA SER A 214 -31.97 15.72 40.64
C SER A 214 -33.43 15.33 40.63
N GLY A 215 -33.76 14.15 41.16
CA GLY A 215 -35.11 13.73 41.42
C GLY A 215 -35.68 14.58 42.58
N LYS A 216 -36.86 15.05 42.40
CA LYS A 216 -37.85 15.27 43.45
C LYS A 216 -39.04 14.37 43.15
#